data_39b669667756db643e51d0d3ab2336d6
#
_entry.id   39b669667756db643e51d0d3ab2336d6
#
_cell.length_a   1.000
_cell.length_b   1.000
_cell.length_c   1.000
_cell.angle_alpha   90.00
_cell.angle_beta   90.00
_cell.angle_gamma   90.00
#
_symmetry.space_group_name_H-M   'P 1'
#
loop_
_entity.id
_entity.type
_entity.pdbx_description
1 polymer ?
#
loop_
_entity_poly.entity_id
_entity_poly.type
_entity_poly.pdbx_seq_one_letter_code
_entity_poly.pdbx_strand_id
1 'polypeptide(L)'
;MILNPGPVAVPQFVIDAIGKPVVHQRSVAFDTFFEAFQCDLQYVFQTESPVIAMPGSGTFGVESAMFSLFKSGDQVAIPAMGKFSQRWAAFGIALGLDVVPLGVTWGHAFTVGHVQQVLAEYPNLKGWVLTHVETSTGVAIDLEEIAFAIKAVAPQQLIVVDAICSVGIQMLYTDAWQLDVVVGASQKGFLNPCGTVFVAVGPVAAAALVYPEAADYRDLGHYYRYLMHGSYPFTPPLQMFY
;
A
#
# COMPACT_ATOMS: atom_id res chain seq x y z
N MET A 1 14.06 -2.63 -25.67
CA MET A 1 14.48 -2.55 -24.25
C MET A 1 13.57 -1.55 -23.53
N ILE A 2 12.94 -1.94 -22.45
CA ILE A 2 12.11 -1.02 -21.63
C ILE A 2 13.02 -0.46 -20.52
N LEU A 3 13.18 0.86 -20.48
CA LEU A 3 14.04 1.57 -19.51
C LEU A 3 13.23 2.61 -18.72
N ASN A 4 12.01 2.27 -18.33
CA ASN A 4 11.16 3.10 -17.49
C ASN A 4 10.96 2.45 -16.08
N PRO A 5 10.50 3.20 -15.09
CA PRO A 5 10.30 2.66 -13.74
C PRO A 5 9.17 1.61 -13.65
N GLY A 6 8.45 1.37 -14.72
CA GLY A 6 7.40 0.36 -14.85
C GLY A 6 6.21 0.85 -15.70
N PRO A 7 5.46 -0.09 -16.33
CA PRO A 7 5.65 -1.54 -16.21
C PRO A 7 7.02 -2.00 -16.73
N VAL A 8 7.57 -3.01 -16.06
CA VAL A 8 8.86 -3.61 -16.41
C VAL A 8 8.70 -4.75 -17.41
N ALA A 9 9.81 -5.18 -18.06
CA ALA A 9 9.80 -6.38 -18.88
C ALA A 9 9.56 -7.61 -17.98
N VAL A 10 8.55 -8.41 -18.32
CA VAL A 10 8.22 -9.63 -17.58
C VAL A 10 9.23 -10.71 -17.94
N PRO A 11 9.95 -11.32 -16.98
CA PRO A 11 10.88 -12.40 -17.25
C PRO A 11 10.18 -13.66 -17.78
N GLN A 12 10.88 -14.47 -18.57
CA GLN A 12 10.32 -15.68 -19.19
C GLN A 12 9.77 -16.66 -18.13
N PHE A 13 10.48 -16.86 -17.01
CA PHE A 13 10.03 -17.76 -15.96
C PHE A 13 8.71 -17.32 -15.31
N VAL A 14 8.42 -16.03 -15.26
CA VAL A 14 7.12 -15.48 -14.79
C VAL A 14 6.04 -15.78 -15.82
N ILE A 15 6.32 -15.57 -17.12
CA ILE A 15 5.39 -15.90 -18.21
C ILE A 15 5.04 -17.40 -18.18
N ASP A 16 6.03 -18.26 -17.99
CA ASP A 16 5.85 -19.71 -17.89
C ASP A 16 5.01 -20.10 -16.66
N ALA A 17 5.17 -19.39 -15.54
CA ALA A 17 4.38 -19.60 -14.33
C ALA A 17 2.91 -19.20 -14.54
N ILE A 18 2.65 -18.01 -15.08
CA ILE A 18 1.30 -17.51 -15.39
C ILE A 18 0.56 -18.40 -16.38
N GLY A 19 1.29 -19.05 -17.29
CA GLY A 19 0.74 -19.97 -18.28
C GLY A 19 0.28 -21.32 -17.71
N LYS A 20 0.52 -21.61 -16.44
CA LYS A 20 0.07 -22.85 -15.81
C LYS A 20 -1.45 -22.90 -15.62
N PRO A 21 -2.06 -24.09 -15.61
CA PRO A 21 -3.47 -24.24 -15.25
C PRO A 21 -3.74 -23.69 -13.85
N VAL A 22 -4.77 -22.87 -13.73
CA VAL A 22 -5.19 -22.31 -12.42
C VAL A 22 -5.82 -23.39 -11.55
N VAL A 23 -5.52 -23.33 -10.27
CA VAL A 23 -6.18 -24.13 -9.23
C VAL A 23 -7.47 -23.41 -8.81
N HIS A 24 -8.55 -24.18 -8.68
CA HIS A 24 -9.83 -23.61 -8.28
C HIS A 24 -9.76 -23.07 -6.84
N GLN A 25 -10.16 -21.81 -6.65
CA GLN A 25 -10.02 -21.04 -5.40
C GLN A 25 -10.81 -21.61 -4.18
N ARG A 26 -11.60 -22.65 -4.36
CA ARG A 26 -12.33 -23.35 -3.29
C ARG A 26 -11.91 -24.83 -3.25
N SER A 27 -10.61 -25.09 -3.28
CA SER A 27 -10.05 -26.44 -3.21
C SER A 27 -8.90 -26.49 -2.22
N VAL A 28 -8.68 -27.64 -1.61
CA VAL A 28 -7.55 -27.89 -0.70
C VAL A 28 -6.20 -27.58 -1.36
N ALA A 29 -6.07 -27.85 -2.66
CA ALA A 29 -4.86 -27.51 -3.40
C ALA A 29 -4.64 -25.98 -3.48
N PHE A 30 -5.70 -25.20 -3.56
CA PHE A 30 -5.60 -23.75 -3.51
C PHE A 30 -5.22 -23.27 -2.10
N ASP A 31 -5.77 -23.85 -1.05
CA ASP A 31 -5.48 -23.45 0.33
C ASP A 31 -3.97 -23.61 0.62
N THR A 32 -3.39 -24.75 0.28
CA THR A 32 -1.94 -25.00 0.42
C THR A 32 -1.09 -24.02 -0.40
N PHE A 33 -1.49 -23.77 -1.66
CA PHE A 33 -0.82 -22.81 -2.52
C PHE A 33 -0.91 -21.39 -1.95
N PHE A 34 -2.08 -21.02 -1.44
CA PHE A 34 -2.35 -19.70 -0.91
C PHE A 34 -1.58 -19.41 0.40
N GLU A 35 -1.41 -20.41 1.26
CA GLU A 35 -0.56 -20.30 2.45
C GLU A 35 0.89 -19.98 2.07
N ALA A 36 1.45 -20.69 1.09
CA ALA A 36 2.80 -20.42 0.61
C ALA A 36 2.91 -19.02 -0.03
N PHE A 37 1.92 -18.63 -0.84
CA PHE A 37 1.86 -17.30 -1.43
C PHE A 37 1.81 -16.18 -0.39
N GLN A 38 1.06 -16.35 0.70
CA GLN A 38 1.04 -15.39 1.81
C GLN A 38 2.41 -15.30 2.50
N CYS A 39 3.09 -16.42 2.74
CA CYS A 39 4.44 -16.41 3.31
C CYS A 39 5.43 -15.64 2.40
N ASP A 40 5.36 -15.84 1.10
CA ASP A 40 6.22 -15.14 0.13
C ASP A 40 5.93 -13.63 0.11
N LEU A 41 4.66 -13.24 0.14
CA LEU A 41 4.28 -11.82 0.24
C LEU A 41 4.74 -11.20 1.56
N GLN A 42 4.56 -11.88 2.68
CA GLN A 42 5.02 -11.42 4.00
C GLN A 42 6.54 -11.21 4.00
N TYR A 43 7.29 -12.12 3.39
CA TYR A 43 8.73 -11.98 3.21
C TYR A 43 9.09 -10.73 2.39
N VAL A 44 8.43 -10.49 1.26
CA VAL A 44 8.70 -9.33 0.39
C VAL A 44 8.35 -8.01 1.07
N PHE A 45 7.24 -7.98 1.83
CA PHE A 45 6.80 -6.79 2.56
C PHE A 45 7.49 -6.63 3.93
N GLN A 46 8.24 -7.65 4.39
CA GLN A 46 8.87 -7.67 5.71
C GLN A 46 7.84 -7.41 6.82
N THR A 47 6.81 -8.26 6.85
CA THR A 47 5.70 -8.19 7.81
C THR A 47 5.21 -9.58 8.21
N GLU A 48 4.71 -9.71 9.42
CA GLU A 48 3.96 -10.89 9.88
C GLU A 48 2.45 -10.74 9.62
N SER A 49 2.02 -9.56 9.22
CA SER A 49 0.63 -9.25 8.93
C SER A 49 0.18 -9.82 7.59
N PRO A 50 -1.13 -10.09 7.39
CA PRO A 50 -1.67 -10.51 6.12
C PRO A 50 -1.45 -9.48 5.01
N VAL A 51 -1.18 -9.96 3.79
CA VAL A 51 -1.06 -9.12 2.59
C VAL A 51 -2.24 -9.41 1.66
N ILE A 52 -3.09 -8.43 1.49
CA ILE A 52 -4.26 -8.51 0.62
C ILE A 52 -3.79 -8.38 -0.84
N ALA A 53 -4.18 -9.32 -1.70
CA ALA A 53 -3.97 -9.25 -3.14
C ALA A 53 -5.31 -8.99 -3.85
N MET A 54 -5.42 -7.88 -4.58
CA MET A 54 -6.65 -7.47 -5.25
C MET A 54 -6.41 -7.27 -6.75
N PRO A 55 -7.41 -7.59 -7.60
CA PRO A 55 -7.36 -7.16 -9.00
C PRO A 55 -7.39 -5.63 -9.07
N GLY A 56 -6.36 -5.05 -9.69
CA GLY A 56 -6.30 -3.60 -9.83
C GLY A 56 -4.90 -3.07 -10.07
N SER A 57 -4.80 -1.76 -10.23
CA SER A 57 -3.52 -1.06 -10.28
C SER A 57 -3.05 -0.65 -8.88
N GLY A 58 -1.77 -0.28 -8.75
CA GLY A 58 -1.28 0.29 -7.49
C GLY A 58 -2.09 1.51 -7.03
N THR A 59 -2.58 2.33 -7.99
CA THR A 59 -3.50 3.45 -7.69
C THR A 59 -4.74 2.96 -6.93
N PHE A 60 -5.35 1.87 -7.39
CA PHE A 60 -6.51 1.29 -6.73
C PHE A 60 -6.21 0.87 -5.28
N GLY A 61 -5.02 0.30 -5.02
CA GLY A 61 -4.62 -0.08 -3.66
C GLY A 61 -4.48 1.09 -2.70
N VAL A 62 -3.86 2.20 -3.13
CA VAL A 62 -3.74 3.41 -2.30
C VAL A 62 -5.11 4.05 -2.08
N GLU A 63 -5.95 4.13 -3.11
CA GLU A 63 -7.32 4.61 -3.01
C GLU A 63 -8.15 3.75 -2.05
N SER A 64 -8.01 2.41 -2.11
CA SER A 64 -8.66 1.47 -1.21
C SER A 64 -8.20 1.67 0.24
N ALA A 65 -6.90 1.87 0.48
CA ALA A 65 -6.38 2.14 1.81
C ALA A 65 -6.95 3.44 2.39
N MET A 66 -6.92 4.52 1.61
CA MET A 66 -7.47 5.81 2.02
C MET A 66 -8.98 5.75 2.29
N PHE A 67 -9.72 5.08 1.40
CA PHE A 67 -11.16 4.89 1.53
C PHE A 67 -11.54 4.10 2.79
N SER A 68 -10.76 3.07 3.14
CA SER A 68 -11.07 2.17 4.24
C SER A 68 -10.67 2.73 5.61
N LEU A 69 -9.68 3.61 5.67
CA LEU A 69 -9.08 4.06 6.93
C LEU A 69 -9.47 5.48 7.33
N PHE A 70 -9.85 6.32 6.37
CA PHE A 70 -10.18 7.71 6.64
C PHE A 70 -11.64 8.04 6.28
N LYS A 71 -12.21 8.97 7.04
CA LYS A 71 -13.59 9.43 6.87
C LYS A 71 -13.61 10.90 6.44
N SER A 72 -14.68 11.33 5.78
CA SER A 72 -14.89 12.75 5.46
C SER A 72 -14.72 13.62 6.70
N GLY A 73 -13.91 14.67 6.58
CA GLY A 73 -13.52 15.56 7.66
C GLY A 73 -12.28 15.15 8.46
N ASP A 74 -11.75 13.92 8.28
CA ASP A 74 -10.47 13.53 8.89
C ASP A 74 -9.34 14.37 8.30
N GLN A 75 -8.47 14.86 9.19
CA GLN A 75 -7.29 15.62 8.84
C GLN A 75 -6.14 14.66 8.48
N VAL A 76 -5.62 14.76 7.25
CA VAL A 76 -4.60 13.82 6.74
C VAL A 76 -3.46 14.59 6.07
N ALA A 77 -2.23 14.26 6.42
CA ALA A 77 -1.03 14.84 5.81
C ALA A 77 -0.63 14.03 4.57
N ILE A 78 -0.55 14.71 3.42
CA ILE A 78 -0.19 14.09 2.13
C ILE A 78 0.86 14.95 1.44
N PRO A 79 2.17 14.70 1.65
CA PRO A 79 3.24 15.49 1.03
C PRO A 79 3.26 15.32 -0.49
N ALA A 80 2.92 16.37 -1.23
CA ALA A 80 2.84 16.36 -2.69
C ALA A 80 4.19 16.72 -3.34
N MET A 81 5.13 15.75 -3.37
CA MET A 81 6.49 15.90 -3.89
C MET A 81 6.61 15.74 -5.41
N GLY A 82 5.54 15.30 -6.08
CA GLY A 82 5.49 15.07 -7.51
C GLY A 82 4.09 14.63 -7.97
N LYS A 83 4.03 14.03 -9.16
CA LYS A 83 2.76 13.71 -9.83
C LYS A 83 1.93 12.64 -9.09
N PHE A 84 2.59 11.62 -8.52
CA PHE A 84 1.87 10.53 -7.85
C PHE A 84 1.37 10.96 -6.48
N SER A 85 2.22 11.56 -5.67
CA SER A 85 1.83 12.11 -4.37
C SER A 85 0.77 13.21 -4.49
N GLN A 86 0.82 14.05 -5.53
CA GLN A 86 -0.24 15.01 -5.83
C GLN A 86 -1.59 14.34 -6.15
N ARG A 87 -1.56 13.15 -6.80
CA ARG A 87 -2.78 12.36 -7.04
C ARG A 87 -3.44 11.93 -5.74
N TRP A 88 -2.65 11.50 -4.75
CA TRP A 88 -3.18 11.12 -3.44
C TRP A 88 -3.81 12.29 -2.71
N ALA A 89 -3.19 13.46 -2.78
CA ALA A 89 -3.78 14.68 -2.21
C ALA A 89 -5.12 15.02 -2.90
N ALA A 90 -5.17 14.96 -4.23
CA ALA A 90 -6.41 15.19 -4.98
C ALA A 90 -7.50 14.16 -4.66
N PHE A 91 -7.12 12.89 -4.51
CA PHE A 91 -8.04 11.82 -4.12
C PHE A 91 -8.54 12.03 -2.68
N GLY A 92 -7.67 12.40 -1.75
CA GLY A 92 -8.05 12.74 -0.38
C GLY A 92 -9.11 13.85 -0.34
N ILE A 93 -8.91 14.91 -1.10
CA ILE A 93 -9.90 16.00 -1.24
C ILE A 93 -11.22 15.46 -1.80
N ALA A 94 -11.17 14.58 -2.81
CA ALA A 94 -12.37 13.97 -3.39
C ALA A 94 -13.13 13.06 -2.42
N LEU A 95 -12.43 12.45 -1.46
CA LEU A 95 -13.02 11.71 -0.33
C LEU A 95 -13.61 12.61 0.76
N GLY A 96 -13.41 13.92 0.65
CA GLY A 96 -13.84 14.91 1.67
C GLY A 96 -12.90 14.99 2.87
N LEU A 97 -11.64 14.54 2.74
CA LEU A 97 -10.64 14.69 3.78
C LEU A 97 -10.17 16.14 3.87
N ASP A 98 -9.81 16.57 5.08
CA ASP A 98 -9.06 17.80 5.32
C ASP A 98 -7.57 17.53 5.07
N VAL A 99 -7.15 17.71 3.80
CA VAL A 99 -5.77 17.45 3.39
C VAL A 99 -4.89 18.61 3.82
N VAL A 100 -3.95 18.34 4.72
CA VAL A 100 -3.02 19.34 5.24
C VAL A 100 -2.13 19.89 4.11
N PRO A 101 -2.11 21.20 3.87
CA PRO A 101 -1.27 21.81 2.85
C PRO A 101 0.21 21.75 3.27
N LEU A 102 1.01 21.00 2.52
CA LEU A 102 2.45 20.85 2.76
C LEU A 102 3.24 21.51 1.62
N GLY A 103 4.08 22.48 1.97
CA GLY A 103 4.89 23.23 1.03
C GLY A 103 6.14 22.50 0.54
N VAL A 104 5.98 21.26 0.04
CA VAL A 104 7.11 20.50 -0.52
C VAL A 104 7.29 20.87 -2.00
N THR A 105 8.47 21.36 -2.34
CA THR A 105 8.82 21.66 -3.74
C THR A 105 9.08 20.35 -4.49
N TRP A 106 8.52 20.20 -5.69
CA TRP A 106 8.80 19.05 -6.55
C TRP A 106 10.31 18.88 -6.79
N GLY A 107 10.77 17.64 -6.71
CA GLY A 107 12.19 17.30 -6.78
C GLY A 107 12.94 17.39 -5.45
N HIS A 108 12.27 17.74 -4.37
CA HIS A 108 12.80 17.73 -3.02
C HIS A 108 12.09 16.68 -2.16
N ALA A 109 12.84 16.06 -1.24
CA ALA A 109 12.30 15.06 -0.34
C ALA A 109 11.51 15.70 0.81
N PHE A 110 10.41 15.05 1.20
CA PHE A 110 9.79 15.27 2.50
C PHE A 110 10.72 14.73 3.59
N THR A 111 10.88 15.44 4.68
CA THR A 111 11.89 15.16 5.71
C THR A 111 11.29 15.14 7.12
N VAL A 112 12.05 14.67 8.10
CA VAL A 112 11.70 14.72 9.54
C VAL A 112 11.40 16.16 9.99
N GLY A 113 12.09 17.18 9.47
CA GLY A 113 11.79 18.58 9.77
C GLY A 113 10.38 18.99 9.37
N HIS A 114 9.90 18.52 8.22
CA HIS A 114 8.51 18.73 7.81
C HIS A 114 7.52 17.98 8.73
N VAL A 115 7.87 16.74 9.15
CA VAL A 115 7.04 15.99 10.11
C VAL A 115 6.85 16.76 11.41
N GLN A 116 7.95 17.26 11.98
CA GLN A 116 7.92 18.04 13.23
C GLN A 116 7.03 19.29 13.11
N GLN A 117 7.15 20.01 12.00
CA GLN A 117 6.31 21.17 11.73
C GLN A 117 4.83 20.79 11.66
N VAL A 118 4.49 19.75 10.89
CA VAL A 118 3.10 19.28 10.74
C VAL A 118 2.52 18.84 12.08
N LEU A 119 3.25 18.05 12.86
CA LEU A 119 2.77 17.60 14.17
C LEU A 119 2.55 18.74 15.16
N ALA A 120 3.34 19.83 15.09
CA ALA A 120 3.16 21.00 15.91
C ALA A 120 1.94 21.85 15.51
N GLU A 121 1.67 21.96 14.19
CA GLU A 121 0.60 22.77 13.64
C GLU A 121 -0.76 22.05 13.62
N TYR A 122 -0.76 20.71 13.48
CA TYR A 122 -1.96 19.89 13.30
C TYR A 122 -2.08 18.77 14.36
N PRO A 123 -2.40 19.09 15.62
CA PRO A 123 -2.42 18.11 16.70
C PRO A 123 -3.52 17.03 16.57
N ASN A 124 -4.53 17.28 15.75
CA ASN A 124 -5.65 16.35 15.51
C ASN A 124 -5.48 15.48 14.26
N LEU A 125 -4.28 15.45 13.68
CA LEU A 125 -3.98 14.69 12.47
C LEU A 125 -4.33 13.22 12.67
N LYS A 126 -5.11 12.67 11.75
CA LYS A 126 -5.55 11.26 11.78
C LYS A 126 -4.48 10.31 11.23
N GLY A 127 -3.74 10.76 10.21
CA GLY A 127 -2.71 9.95 9.60
C GLY A 127 -1.99 10.63 8.44
N TRP A 128 -1.17 9.82 7.78
CA TRP A 128 -0.24 10.22 6.73
C TRP A 128 -0.42 9.31 5.52
N VAL A 129 -0.35 9.88 4.31
CA VAL A 129 -0.21 9.12 3.07
C VAL A 129 1.13 9.53 2.44
N LEU A 130 2.11 8.65 2.53
CA LEU A 130 3.49 8.90 2.14
C LEU A 130 3.83 8.16 0.85
N THR A 131 4.42 8.84 -0.12
CA THR A 131 4.99 8.20 -1.32
C THR A 131 6.48 7.95 -1.06
N HIS A 132 6.87 6.68 -0.91
CA HIS A 132 8.26 6.31 -0.61
C HIS A 132 9.21 6.72 -1.74
N VAL A 133 8.84 6.39 -2.99
CA VAL A 133 9.58 6.79 -4.19
C VAL A 133 8.66 7.50 -5.17
N GLU A 134 8.84 8.79 -5.33
CA GLU A 134 8.13 9.62 -6.30
C GLU A 134 8.80 9.52 -7.68
N THR A 135 8.31 8.62 -8.51
CA THR A 135 8.94 8.30 -9.80
C THR A 135 8.90 9.44 -10.82
N SER A 136 7.97 10.38 -10.67
CA SER A 136 7.88 11.54 -11.60
C SER A 136 9.02 12.55 -11.41
N THR A 137 9.66 12.55 -10.23
CA THR A 137 10.77 13.45 -9.90
C THR A 137 12.07 12.71 -9.57
N GLY A 138 12.01 11.37 -9.39
CA GLY A 138 13.15 10.54 -9.00
C GLY A 138 13.54 10.69 -7.51
N VAL A 139 12.67 11.23 -6.67
CA VAL A 139 12.93 11.47 -5.26
C VAL A 139 12.47 10.29 -4.42
N ALA A 140 13.33 9.83 -3.50
CA ALA A 140 12.96 8.94 -2.41
C ALA A 140 13.02 9.71 -1.08
N ILE A 141 12.13 9.36 -0.15
CA ILE A 141 12.17 9.86 1.23
C ILE A 141 12.87 8.86 2.14
N ASP A 142 13.45 9.33 3.23
CA ASP A 142 13.89 8.47 4.32
C ASP A 142 12.67 8.04 5.14
N LEU A 143 12.04 6.95 4.66
CA LEU A 143 10.78 6.47 5.22
C LEU A 143 10.94 5.96 6.65
N GLU A 144 12.09 5.36 6.99
CA GLU A 144 12.40 4.87 8.33
C GLU A 144 12.44 6.01 9.34
N GLU A 145 13.26 7.03 9.09
CA GLU A 145 13.37 8.18 9.99
C GLU A 145 12.04 8.94 10.12
N ILE A 146 11.32 9.10 9.02
CA ILE A 146 10.01 9.76 9.00
C ILE A 146 8.99 8.97 9.84
N ALA A 147 8.90 7.66 9.66
CA ALA A 147 7.96 6.82 10.39
C ALA A 147 8.26 6.85 11.90
N PHE A 148 9.52 6.72 12.29
CA PHE A 148 9.91 6.83 13.70
C PHE A 148 9.63 8.19 14.28
N ALA A 149 9.87 9.29 13.56
CA ALA A 149 9.54 10.63 14.02
C ALA A 149 8.03 10.81 14.25
N ILE A 150 7.19 10.26 13.39
CA ILE A 150 5.72 10.27 13.55
C ILE A 150 5.33 9.43 14.78
N LYS A 151 5.76 8.17 14.84
CA LYS A 151 5.35 7.22 15.89
C LYS A 151 5.86 7.59 17.27
N ALA A 152 7.00 8.27 17.38
CA ALA A 152 7.53 8.77 18.65
C ALA A 152 6.63 9.82 19.31
N VAL A 153 5.92 10.63 18.52
CA VAL A 153 5.05 11.70 19.01
C VAL A 153 3.58 11.28 19.00
N ALA A 154 3.16 10.57 17.97
CA ALA A 154 1.76 10.23 17.73
C ALA A 154 1.60 8.77 17.26
N PRO A 155 1.83 7.78 18.15
CA PRO A 155 1.83 6.35 17.79
C PRO A 155 0.49 5.85 17.23
N GLN A 156 -0.61 6.56 17.49
CA GLN A 156 -1.95 6.24 17.01
C GLN A 156 -2.23 6.76 15.59
N GLN A 157 -1.41 7.68 15.07
CA GLN A 157 -1.60 8.18 13.70
C GLN A 157 -1.23 7.09 12.69
N LEU A 158 -2.11 6.91 11.70
CA LEU A 158 -1.92 5.90 10.67
C LEU A 158 -0.89 6.36 9.63
N ILE A 159 0.01 5.45 9.24
CA ILE A 159 0.98 5.67 8.17
C ILE A 159 0.64 4.74 7.01
N VAL A 160 0.07 5.30 5.95
CA VAL A 160 -0.20 4.63 4.68
C VAL A 160 0.92 4.95 3.70
N VAL A 161 1.55 3.93 3.14
CA VAL A 161 2.71 4.08 2.25
C VAL A 161 2.39 3.61 0.83
N ASP A 162 2.49 4.53 -0.13
CA ASP A 162 2.66 4.19 -1.53
C ASP A 162 4.10 3.70 -1.74
N ALA A 163 4.28 2.38 -1.70
CA ALA A 163 5.54 1.70 -1.97
C ALA A 163 5.54 1.00 -3.35
N ILE A 164 4.64 1.42 -4.25
CA ILE A 164 4.46 0.81 -5.57
C ILE A 164 5.79 0.70 -6.33
N CYS A 165 6.65 1.71 -6.21
CA CYS A 165 7.92 1.76 -6.91
C CYS A 165 9.13 1.40 -6.02
N SER A 166 8.92 0.93 -4.79
CA SER A 166 10.00 0.63 -3.86
C SER A 166 9.95 -0.78 -3.28
N VAL A 167 8.78 -1.33 -2.99
CA VAL A 167 8.68 -2.69 -2.44
C VAL A 167 9.30 -3.72 -3.39
N GLY A 168 10.15 -4.59 -2.85
CA GLY A 168 10.94 -5.55 -3.63
C GLY A 168 12.12 -4.95 -4.40
N ILE A 169 12.37 -3.62 -4.30
CA ILE A 169 13.46 -2.90 -5.00
C ILE A 169 14.39 -2.19 -4.03
N GLN A 170 13.82 -1.52 -3.02
CA GLN A 170 14.56 -0.86 -1.95
C GLN A 170 14.26 -1.55 -0.62
N MET A 171 15.13 -1.33 0.37
CA MET A 171 14.85 -1.77 1.73
C MET A 171 13.55 -1.13 2.21
N LEU A 172 12.67 -1.97 2.72
CA LEU A 172 11.40 -1.58 3.31
C LEU A 172 11.04 -2.64 4.35
N TYR A 173 10.93 -2.25 5.60
CA TYR A 173 10.65 -3.12 6.73
C TYR A 173 9.34 -2.68 7.37
N THR A 174 8.22 -3.20 6.89
CA THR A 174 6.87 -2.76 7.27
C THR A 174 6.68 -2.75 8.78
N ASP A 175 6.96 -3.88 9.44
CA ASP A 175 6.73 -4.01 10.88
C ASP A 175 7.78 -3.27 11.69
N ALA A 176 9.07 -3.41 11.32
CA ALA A 176 10.16 -2.78 12.05
C ALA A 176 10.09 -1.24 12.01
N TRP A 177 9.62 -0.67 10.90
CA TRP A 177 9.43 0.78 10.76
C TRP A 177 8.03 1.25 11.21
N GLN A 178 7.21 0.36 11.77
CA GLN A 178 5.86 0.65 12.28
C GLN A 178 4.94 1.28 11.22
N LEU A 179 5.04 0.82 9.97
CA LEU A 179 4.16 1.24 8.90
C LEU A 179 2.81 0.50 9.04
N ASP A 180 1.71 1.24 8.93
CA ASP A 180 0.40 0.64 9.17
C ASP A 180 -0.22 0.02 7.92
N VAL A 181 0.01 0.63 6.75
CA VAL A 181 -0.38 0.06 5.45
C VAL A 181 0.72 0.32 4.43
N VAL A 182 1.10 -0.73 3.70
CA VAL A 182 2.08 -0.63 2.60
C VAL A 182 1.48 -1.19 1.31
N VAL A 183 1.52 -0.38 0.25
CA VAL A 183 0.92 -0.73 -1.05
C VAL A 183 2.01 -1.00 -2.09
N GLY A 184 1.98 -2.19 -2.69
CA GLY A 184 2.83 -2.61 -3.81
C GLY A 184 2.01 -2.95 -5.05
N ALA A 185 2.65 -3.06 -6.22
CA ALA A 185 1.95 -3.40 -7.47
C ALA A 185 2.77 -4.36 -8.33
N SER A 186 2.05 -5.30 -8.97
CA SER A 186 2.63 -6.44 -9.70
C SER A 186 3.63 -6.05 -10.80
N GLN A 187 3.38 -4.96 -11.53
CA GLN A 187 4.19 -4.53 -12.68
C GLN A 187 5.47 -3.75 -12.33
N LYS A 188 5.85 -3.71 -11.06
CA LYS A 188 7.05 -3.01 -10.54
C LYS A 188 8.05 -4.03 -10.03
N GLY A 189 8.44 -3.99 -8.76
CA GLY A 189 9.43 -4.88 -8.16
C GLY A 189 9.08 -6.37 -8.20
N PHE A 190 7.81 -6.71 -8.33
CA PHE A 190 7.36 -8.10 -8.48
C PHE A 190 7.59 -8.68 -9.88
N LEU A 191 8.01 -7.89 -10.86
CA LEU A 191 8.31 -8.30 -12.23
C LEU A 191 7.16 -9.04 -12.95
N ASN A 192 5.93 -8.78 -12.55
CA ASN A 192 4.73 -9.46 -13.02
C ASN A 192 3.94 -8.55 -13.98
N PRO A 193 3.04 -9.06 -14.83
CA PRO A 193 2.12 -8.22 -15.60
C PRO A 193 1.30 -7.29 -14.73
N CYS A 194 0.81 -6.18 -15.34
CA CYS A 194 -0.13 -5.28 -14.66
C CYS A 194 -1.43 -6.02 -14.33
N GLY A 195 -2.04 -5.72 -13.20
CA GLY A 195 -3.39 -6.22 -12.90
C GLY A 195 -3.60 -6.68 -11.46
N THR A 196 -2.55 -6.70 -10.64
CA THR A 196 -2.65 -7.03 -9.21
C THR A 196 -2.00 -5.95 -8.36
N VAL A 197 -2.68 -5.56 -7.30
CA VAL A 197 -2.15 -4.73 -6.23
C VAL A 197 -2.06 -5.55 -4.95
N PHE A 198 -1.00 -5.32 -4.19
CA PHE A 198 -0.74 -5.96 -2.90
C PHE A 198 -0.79 -4.90 -1.81
N VAL A 199 -1.49 -5.19 -0.71
CA VAL A 199 -1.66 -4.27 0.41
C VAL A 199 -1.39 -5.01 1.71
N ALA A 200 -0.24 -4.74 2.32
CA ALA A 200 0.05 -5.19 3.68
C ALA A 200 -0.73 -4.32 4.67
N VAL A 201 -1.39 -4.95 5.65
CA VAL A 201 -2.22 -4.26 6.64
C VAL A 201 -1.78 -4.64 8.03
N GLY A 202 -1.07 -3.73 8.68
CA GLY A 202 -0.56 -3.91 10.04
C GLY A 202 -1.65 -3.87 11.12
N PRO A 203 -1.31 -4.28 12.37
CA PRO A 203 -2.30 -4.44 13.44
C PRO A 203 -3.07 -3.16 13.79
N VAL A 204 -2.40 -2.01 13.76
CA VAL A 204 -3.04 -0.71 14.08
C VAL A 204 -4.06 -0.34 13.01
N ALA A 205 -3.70 -0.50 11.73
CA ALA A 205 -4.63 -0.29 10.63
C ALA A 205 -5.78 -1.29 10.65
N ALA A 206 -5.50 -2.58 10.89
CA ALA A 206 -6.52 -3.62 11.00
C ALA A 206 -7.56 -3.31 12.09
N ALA A 207 -7.12 -2.78 13.23
CA ALA A 207 -8.01 -2.35 14.31
C ALA A 207 -8.87 -1.11 13.95
N ALA A 208 -8.40 -0.30 13.00
CA ALA A 208 -9.12 0.87 12.50
C ALA A 208 -10.10 0.55 11.36
N LEU A 209 -9.97 -0.62 10.71
CA LEU A 209 -10.87 -1.03 9.64
C LEU A 209 -12.28 -1.26 10.17
N VAL A 210 -13.26 -0.84 9.38
CA VAL A 210 -14.67 -1.19 9.58
C VAL A 210 -14.98 -2.46 8.80
N TYR A 211 -15.83 -3.33 9.33
CA TYR A 211 -16.21 -4.58 8.70
C TYR A 211 -17.69 -4.53 8.28
N PRO A 212 -18.05 -3.84 7.18
CA PRO A 212 -19.43 -3.68 6.76
C PRO A 212 -20.02 -5.02 6.29
N GLU A 213 -21.34 -5.18 6.45
CA GLU A 213 -22.05 -6.33 5.90
C GLU A 213 -22.17 -6.25 4.37
N ALA A 214 -22.36 -5.04 3.85
CA ALA A 214 -22.40 -4.78 2.41
C ALA A 214 -21.01 -4.42 1.90
N ALA A 215 -20.49 -5.23 0.97
CA ALA A 215 -19.14 -5.08 0.45
C ALA A 215 -19.06 -3.95 -0.59
N ASP A 216 -18.24 -2.93 -0.33
CA ASP A 216 -17.64 -2.14 -1.40
C ASP A 216 -16.37 -2.87 -1.88
N TYR A 217 -16.18 -2.93 -3.19
CA TYR A 217 -15.01 -3.61 -3.78
C TYR A 217 -13.67 -2.97 -3.39
N ARG A 218 -13.67 -1.74 -2.91
CA ARG A 218 -12.48 -1.01 -2.41
C ARG A 218 -12.20 -1.25 -0.94
N ASP A 219 -13.14 -1.84 -0.20
CA ASP A 219 -13.06 -1.91 1.25
C ASP A 219 -12.07 -2.97 1.72
N LEU A 220 -10.92 -2.54 2.24
CA LEU A 220 -9.89 -3.43 2.80
C LEU A 220 -10.41 -4.22 4.00
N GLY A 221 -11.34 -3.69 4.80
CA GLY A 221 -11.93 -4.41 5.93
C GLY A 221 -12.66 -5.66 5.48
N HIS A 222 -13.36 -5.57 4.35
CA HIS A 222 -14.03 -6.73 3.76
C HIS A 222 -13.02 -7.81 3.34
N TYR A 223 -11.96 -7.44 2.62
CA TYR A 223 -10.90 -8.37 2.22
C TYR A 223 -10.16 -8.95 3.44
N TYR A 224 -9.78 -8.11 4.39
CA TYR A 224 -9.04 -8.50 5.59
C TYR A 224 -9.80 -9.55 6.40
N ARG A 225 -11.10 -9.35 6.63
CA ARG A 225 -11.95 -10.31 7.34
C ARG A 225 -11.96 -11.68 6.66
N TYR A 226 -12.12 -11.74 5.34
CA TYR A 226 -12.11 -13.00 4.60
C TYR A 226 -10.74 -13.67 4.63
N LEU A 227 -9.68 -12.89 4.49
CA LEU A 227 -8.30 -13.36 4.49
C LEU A 227 -7.94 -14.03 5.83
N MET A 228 -8.40 -13.46 6.97
CA MET A 228 -8.22 -14.05 8.30
C MET A 228 -8.90 -15.43 8.47
N HIS A 229 -9.81 -15.78 7.57
CA HIS A 229 -10.46 -17.10 7.50
C HIS A 229 -9.95 -17.95 6.33
N GLY A 230 -8.78 -17.62 5.74
CA GLY A 230 -8.19 -18.35 4.63
C GLY A 230 -9.02 -18.28 3.33
N SER A 231 -9.76 -17.18 3.12
CA SER A 231 -10.71 -17.06 2.01
C SER A 231 -10.61 -15.68 1.34
N TYR A 232 -11.31 -15.52 0.21
CA TYR A 232 -11.45 -14.25 -0.50
C TYR A 232 -12.92 -13.88 -0.67
N PRO A 233 -13.29 -12.57 -0.53
CA PRO A 233 -14.67 -12.13 -0.72
C PRO A 233 -15.10 -12.15 -2.18
N PHE A 234 -14.15 -11.92 -3.10
CA PHE A 234 -14.35 -11.87 -4.54
C PHE A 234 -13.38 -12.84 -5.23
N THR A 235 -13.58 -13.10 -6.52
CA THR A 235 -12.64 -13.93 -7.29
C THR A 235 -11.27 -13.23 -7.36
N PRO A 236 -10.21 -13.82 -6.80
CA PRO A 236 -8.88 -13.23 -6.85
C PRO A 236 -8.26 -13.38 -8.24
N PRO A 237 -7.21 -12.62 -8.58
CA PRO A 237 -6.50 -12.73 -9.85
C PRO A 237 -5.57 -13.95 -9.88
N LEU A 238 -6.14 -15.16 -9.92
CA LEU A 238 -5.47 -16.44 -9.68
C LEU A 238 -4.18 -16.64 -10.50
N GLN A 239 -4.19 -16.28 -11.79
CA GLN A 239 -3.01 -16.42 -12.65
C GLN A 239 -1.84 -15.52 -12.21
N MET A 240 -2.14 -14.44 -11.50
CA MET A 240 -1.13 -13.47 -11.06
C MET A 240 -0.50 -13.84 -9.71
N PHE A 241 -0.94 -14.94 -9.09
CA PHE A 241 -0.40 -15.44 -7.83
C PHE A 241 0.76 -16.43 -8.04
N TYR A 242 0.90 -16.96 -9.26
CA TYR A 242 2.01 -17.82 -9.65
C TYR A 242 3.24 -16.98 -9.99
#